data_3b45da10cf9ff5fb43868f0ad1785c1f
#
_entry.id   3b45da10cf9ff5fb43868f0ad1785c1f
#
_cell.length_a   1.000
_cell.length_b   1.000
_cell.length_c   1.000
_cell.angle_alpha   90.00
_cell.angle_beta   90.00
_cell.angle_gamma   90.00
#
_symmetry.space_group_name_H-M   'P 1'
#
loop_
_entity.id
_entity.type
_entity.pdbx_description
1 polymer ?
#
loop_
_entity_poly.entity_id
_entity_poly.type
_entity_poly.pdbx_seq_one_letter_code
_entity_poly.pdbx_strand_id
1 'polypeptide(L)'
;MNNNDKIIYWDDILIDHPERIEEVPYENIICLDADSWSWILSEQPQLLPYFEKYYSWDKMWGTAWARLLCEQPQFSEKLDELNHWEKLNEGEFFSEGEDWAMLLANQPQFENKCDMVNGWGKFTIRDWIRLLYDQPKFIKKVKETKIIEKFSYYDWKDLCDYANYNNESYRPIFEDLAKNYLYGILYLIIKNPSRVEEFKSEISKFAAREWAVAIVENPDLLNCCISHDGIEKIRKNEDIKDWILRQTKTKAVKSYFS
;
A
#
# COMPACT_ATOMS: atom_id res chain seq x y z
N MET A 1 7.57 -41.89 -26.55
CA MET A 1 8.45 -41.44 -25.48
C MET A 1 7.81 -40.16 -24.96
N ASN A 2 7.00 -40.27 -23.91
CA ASN A 2 6.45 -39.10 -23.22
C ASN A 2 7.38 -38.83 -22.02
N ASN A 3 8.43 -38.06 -22.25
CA ASN A 3 9.10 -37.40 -21.13
C ASN A 3 8.27 -36.20 -20.73
N ASN A 4 7.36 -36.40 -19.78
CA ASN A 4 6.92 -35.31 -18.91
C ASN A 4 8.13 -35.00 -18.02
N ASP A 5 9.07 -34.19 -18.51
CA ASP A 5 10.11 -33.61 -17.68
C ASP A 5 9.38 -32.75 -16.66
N LYS A 6 9.19 -33.30 -15.47
CA LYS A 6 8.61 -32.60 -14.33
C LYS A 6 9.59 -31.49 -14.01
N ILE A 7 9.20 -30.25 -14.27
CA ILE A 7 10.00 -29.08 -13.86
C ILE A 7 10.16 -29.18 -12.34
N ILE A 8 11.39 -29.27 -11.90
CA ILE A 8 11.75 -29.30 -10.49
C ILE A 8 12.09 -27.88 -10.07
N TYR A 9 11.31 -27.32 -9.15
CA TYR A 9 11.59 -26.02 -8.51
C TYR A 9 12.43 -26.28 -7.27
N TRP A 10 13.73 -26.05 -7.38
CA TRP A 10 14.68 -26.33 -6.30
C TRP A 10 14.56 -25.37 -5.14
N ASP A 11 14.14 -24.13 -5.38
CA ASP A 11 13.84 -23.14 -4.34
C ASP A 11 12.74 -23.65 -3.40
N ASP A 12 11.59 -24.11 -3.93
CA ASP A 12 10.51 -24.72 -3.12
C ASP A 12 11.01 -25.92 -2.31
N ILE A 13 11.81 -26.80 -2.97
CA ILE A 13 12.36 -27.98 -2.30
C ILE A 13 13.31 -27.60 -1.17
N LEU A 14 14.18 -26.61 -1.38
CA LEU A 14 15.15 -26.18 -0.37
C LEU A 14 14.51 -25.41 0.79
N ILE A 15 13.37 -24.77 0.57
CA ILE A 15 12.57 -24.16 1.64
C ILE A 15 12.03 -25.26 2.56
N ASP A 16 11.44 -26.32 2.00
CA ASP A 16 10.83 -27.41 2.77
C ASP A 16 11.85 -28.43 3.28
N HIS A 17 12.93 -28.66 2.53
CA HIS A 17 13.94 -29.71 2.73
C HIS A 17 15.36 -29.18 2.54
N PRO A 18 15.86 -28.30 3.45
CA PRO A 18 17.19 -27.69 3.32
C PRO A 18 18.35 -28.71 3.31
N GLU A 19 18.15 -29.89 3.93
CA GLU A 19 19.13 -30.98 3.95
C GLU A 19 19.45 -31.52 2.55
N ARG A 20 18.56 -31.28 1.59
CA ARG A 20 18.73 -31.75 0.21
C ARG A 20 19.60 -30.84 -0.66
N ILE A 21 20.22 -29.80 -0.08
CA ILE A 21 21.07 -28.85 -0.83
C ILE A 21 22.22 -29.58 -1.59
N GLU A 22 22.76 -30.65 -1.01
CA GLU A 22 23.82 -31.45 -1.65
C GLU A 22 23.32 -32.32 -2.84
N GLU A 23 22.00 -32.47 -2.96
CA GLU A 23 21.39 -33.22 -4.09
C GLU A 23 21.13 -32.29 -5.30
N VAL A 24 21.20 -30.94 -5.10
CA VAL A 24 20.93 -29.98 -6.17
C VAL A 24 22.04 -30.06 -7.23
N PRO A 25 21.72 -30.37 -8.51
CA PRO A 25 22.71 -30.31 -9.56
C PRO A 25 23.37 -28.93 -9.67
N TYR A 26 24.67 -28.89 -9.94
CA TYR A 26 25.42 -27.64 -10.01
C TYR A 26 24.77 -26.63 -10.97
N GLU A 27 24.32 -27.10 -12.14
CA GLU A 27 23.62 -26.29 -13.15
C GLU A 27 22.31 -25.66 -12.62
N ASN A 28 21.65 -26.28 -11.65
CA ASN A 28 20.43 -25.75 -11.06
C ASN A 28 20.74 -24.76 -9.95
N ILE A 29 21.72 -25.02 -9.10
CA ILE A 29 22.05 -24.12 -7.99
C ILE A 29 22.58 -22.77 -8.47
N ILE A 30 23.35 -22.74 -9.57
CA ILE A 30 23.85 -21.50 -10.18
C ILE A 30 22.77 -20.70 -10.92
N CYS A 31 21.61 -21.33 -11.20
CA CYS A 31 20.45 -20.71 -11.81
C CYS A 31 19.48 -20.10 -10.78
N LEU A 32 19.68 -20.38 -9.50
CA LEU A 32 18.90 -19.71 -8.45
C LEU A 32 19.25 -18.22 -8.44
N ASP A 33 18.25 -17.39 -8.66
CA ASP A 33 18.40 -15.94 -8.71
C ASP A 33 18.23 -15.27 -7.32
N ALA A 34 18.19 -13.94 -7.28
CA ALA A 34 18.04 -13.19 -6.03
C ALA A 34 16.69 -13.49 -5.35
N ASP A 35 15.62 -13.69 -6.12
CA ASP A 35 14.31 -14.03 -5.57
C ASP A 35 14.34 -15.39 -4.89
N SER A 36 14.79 -16.42 -5.61
CA SER A 36 14.92 -17.77 -5.07
C SER A 36 15.77 -17.79 -3.81
N TRP A 37 16.95 -17.15 -3.84
CA TRP A 37 17.83 -17.09 -2.67
C TRP A 37 17.24 -16.28 -1.50
N SER A 38 16.49 -15.20 -1.79
CA SER A 38 15.84 -14.44 -0.72
C SER A 38 14.78 -15.26 0.01
N TRP A 39 13.97 -16.07 -0.72
CA TRP A 39 13.01 -16.98 -0.12
C TRP A 39 13.70 -18.08 0.69
N ILE A 40 14.72 -18.71 0.10
CA ILE A 40 15.48 -19.78 0.76
C ILE A 40 16.09 -19.26 2.07
N LEU A 41 16.80 -18.13 2.04
CA LEU A 41 17.47 -17.59 3.23
C LEU A 41 16.50 -17.00 4.26
N SER A 42 15.31 -16.56 3.85
CA SER A 42 14.28 -16.11 4.78
C SER A 42 13.79 -17.25 5.66
N GLU A 43 13.58 -18.43 5.09
CA GLU A 43 13.09 -19.61 5.80
C GLU A 43 14.22 -20.48 6.36
N GLN A 44 15.35 -20.54 5.65
CA GLN A 44 16.47 -21.46 5.92
C GLN A 44 17.82 -20.70 5.99
N PRO A 45 18.03 -19.82 6.99
CA PRO A 45 19.24 -19.00 7.06
C PRO A 45 20.54 -19.82 7.22
N GLN A 46 20.46 -21.11 7.63
CA GLN A 46 21.61 -22.00 7.71
C GLN A 46 22.19 -22.35 6.33
N LEU A 47 21.46 -22.10 5.23
CA LEU A 47 21.98 -22.28 3.86
C LEU A 47 22.86 -21.09 3.39
N LEU A 48 23.10 -20.10 4.23
CA LEU A 48 24.00 -18.98 3.94
C LEU A 48 25.35 -19.39 3.35
N PRO A 49 26.07 -20.44 3.82
CA PRO A 49 27.35 -20.85 3.24
C PRO A 49 27.24 -21.29 1.77
N TYR A 50 26.09 -21.84 1.37
CA TYR A 50 25.85 -22.24 -0.03
C TYR A 50 25.51 -21.02 -0.89
N PHE A 51 24.71 -20.07 -0.38
CA PHE A 51 24.48 -18.80 -1.03
C PHE A 51 25.81 -18.10 -1.34
N GLU A 52 26.68 -17.91 -0.34
CA GLU A 52 27.97 -17.23 -0.50
C GLU A 52 28.94 -17.98 -1.43
N LYS A 53 28.79 -19.28 -1.54
CA LYS A 53 29.58 -20.10 -2.47
C LYS A 53 29.12 -19.97 -3.94
N TYR A 54 27.84 -19.86 -4.19
CA TYR A 54 27.24 -19.98 -5.53
C TYR A 54 26.62 -18.68 -6.04
N TYR A 55 26.35 -17.74 -5.15
CA TYR A 55 25.74 -16.47 -5.47
C TYR A 55 26.48 -15.30 -4.80
N SER A 56 26.07 -14.06 -5.07
CA SER A 56 26.73 -12.86 -4.51
C SER A 56 25.71 -11.88 -3.98
N TRP A 57 25.99 -11.31 -2.82
CA TRP A 57 25.21 -10.25 -2.21
C TRP A 57 25.00 -9.03 -3.14
N ASP A 58 25.99 -8.71 -3.98
CA ASP A 58 25.91 -7.59 -4.93
C ASP A 58 24.81 -7.79 -6.00
N LYS A 59 24.43 -9.04 -6.26
CA LYS A 59 23.39 -9.40 -7.21
C LYS A 59 21.99 -9.39 -6.60
N MET A 60 21.87 -9.25 -5.28
CA MET A 60 20.58 -9.11 -4.63
C MET A 60 19.98 -7.75 -4.99
N TRP A 61 18.77 -7.72 -5.51
CA TRP A 61 18.01 -6.50 -5.79
C TRP A 61 17.14 -6.06 -4.62
N GLY A 62 16.50 -4.90 -4.70
CA GLY A 62 15.77 -4.27 -3.60
C GLY A 62 14.69 -5.16 -2.97
N THR A 63 13.82 -5.74 -3.82
CA THR A 63 12.72 -6.62 -3.34
C THR A 63 13.25 -7.87 -2.64
N ALA A 64 14.31 -8.47 -3.16
CA ALA A 64 14.95 -9.64 -2.53
C ALA A 64 15.53 -9.27 -1.15
N TRP A 65 16.20 -8.11 -1.03
CA TRP A 65 16.66 -7.59 0.25
C TRP A 65 15.52 -7.27 1.20
N ALA A 66 14.48 -6.59 0.75
CA ALA A 66 13.34 -6.23 1.59
C ALA A 66 12.67 -7.48 2.17
N ARG A 67 12.43 -8.51 1.34
CA ARG A 67 11.89 -9.81 1.77
C ARG A 67 12.78 -10.49 2.80
N LEU A 68 14.06 -10.61 2.49
CA LEU A 68 15.03 -11.24 3.40
C LEU A 68 15.06 -10.55 4.76
N LEU A 69 15.09 -9.22 4.77
CA LEU A 69 15.14 -8.44 6.03
C LEU A 69 13.83 -8.45 6.80
N CYS A 70 12.68 -8.67 6.17
CA CYS A 70 11.41 -8.84 6.87
C CYS A 70 11.47 -10.02 7.85
N GLU A 71 12.04 -11.14 7.42
CA GLU A 71 12.11 -12.38 8.19
C GLU A 71 13.42 -12.52 8.97
N GLN A 72 14.52 -12.03 8.42
CA GLN A 72 15.88 -12.20 8.94
C GLN A 72 16.59 -10.83 9.07
N PRO A 73 16.16 -9.96 10.02
CA PRO A 73 16.67 -8.58 10.13
C PRO A 73 18.18 -8.50 10.45
N GLN A 74 18.80 -9.59 10.94
CA GLN A 74 20.24 -9.63 11.19
C GLN A 74 21.09 -9.48 9.92
N PHE A 75 20.55 -9.79 8.73
CA PHE A 75 21.26 -9.56 7.47
C PHE A 75 21.41 -8.06 7.11
N SER A 76 20.81 -7.17 7.91
CA SER A 76 21.01 -5.71 7.76
C SER A 76 22.48 -5.31 7.93
N GLU A 77 23.26 -6.05 8.72
CA GLU A 77 24.70 -5.83 8.86
C GLU A 77 25.41 -5.98 7.51
N LYS A 78 24.96 -6.91 6.67
CA LYS A 78 25.53 -7.10 5.35
C LYS A 78 25.22 -5.93 4.40
N LEU A 79 24.01 -5.38 4.47
CA LEU A 79 23.68 -4.15 3.72
C LEU A 79 24.51 -2.95 4.17
N ASP A 80 24.78 -2.85 5.47
CA ASP A 80 25.67 -1.79 6.01
C ASP A 80 27.10 -1.96 5.50
N GLU A 81 27.67 -3.17 5.54
CA GLU A 81 28.99 -3.48 5.02
C GLU A 81 29.15 -3.11 3.52
N LEU A 82 28.12 -3.40 2.73
CA LEU A 82 28.11 -3.18 1.30
C LEU A 82 27.69 -1.75 0.91
N ASN A 83 27.13 -0.99 1.87
CA ASN A 83 26.50 0.31 1.61
C ASN A 83 25.38 0.25 0.55
N HIS A 84 24.53 -0.76 0.60
CA HIS A 84 23.55 -1.10 -0.43
C HIS A 84 22.09 -0.77 -0.07
N TRP A 85 21.83 0.04 0.97
CA TRP A 85 20.47 0.44 1.34
C TRP A 85 19.71 1.16 0.21
N GLU A 86 20.42 1.80 -0.72
CA GLU A 86 19.86 2.47 -1.89
C GLU A 86 19.12 1.51 -2.83
N LYS A 87 19.47 0.23 -2.84
CA LYS A 87 18.80 -0.79 -3.66
C LYS A 87 17.30 -0.89 -3.35
N LEU A 88 16.89 -0.61 -2.10
CA LEU A 88 15.48 -0.57 -1.73
C LEU A 88 14.72 0.62 -2.36
N ASN A 89 15.40 1.53 -3.02
CA ASN A 89 14.81 2.64 -3.76
C ASN A 89 14.54 2.28 -5.24
N GLU A 90 14.98 1.12 -5.72
CA GLU A 90 14.95 0.78 -7.14
C GLU A 90 13.59 0.25 -7.57
N GLY A 91 12.86 -0.44 -6.70
CA GLY A 91 11.49 -0.96 -6.89
C GLY A 91 11.27 -1.67 -8.21
N GLU A 92 11.24 -3.00 -8.22
CA GLU A 92 11.23 -3.75 -9.49
C GLU A 92 9.84 -3.97 -10.09
N PHE A 93 8.80 -4.02 -9.25
CA PHE A 93 7.51 -4.53 -9.70
C PHE A 93 6.40 -3.49 -9.81
N PHE A 94 6.22 -2.60 -8.82
CA PHE A 94 5.07 -1.69 -8.80
C PHE A 94 5.41 -0.23 -8.51
N SER A 95 6.33 0.05 -7.59
CA SER A 95 6.76 1.41 -7.27
C SER A 95 8.15 1.40 -6.63
N GLU A 96 8.89 2.51 -6.81
CA GLU A 96 10.22 2.69 -6.19
C GLU A 96 10.20 2.66 -4.66
N GLY A 97 9.05 2.89 -4.01
CA GLY A 97 8.88 2.90 -2.55
C GLY A 97 8.32 1.60 -1.97
N GLU A 98 7.93 0.62 -2.80
CA GLU A 98 7.26 -0.59 -2.32
C GLU A 98 8.12 -1.43 -1.39
N ASP A 99 9.41 -1.59 -1.72
CA ASP A 99 10.35 -2.37 -0.92
C ASP A 99 10.52 -1.79 0.47
N TRP A 100 10.64 -0.45 0.58
CA TRP A 100 10.65 0.24 1.86
C TRP A 100 9.34 0.12 2.61
N ALA A 101 8.20 0.24 1.94
CA ALA A 101 6.90 0.10 2.59
C ALA A 101 6.72 -1.30 3.18
N MET A 102 7.12 -2.34 2.45
CA MET A 102 7.11 -3.72 2.92
C MET A 102 8.06 -3.91 4.11
N LEU A 103 9.30 -3.44 3.99
CA LEU A 103 10.30 -3.58 5.05
C LEU A 103 9.87 -2.86 6.33
N LEU A 104 9.43 -1.60 6.23
CA LEU A 104 9.04 -0.81 7.40
C LEU A 104 7.72 -1.27 8.03
N ALA A 105 6.84 -1.90 7.27
CA ALA A 105 5.64 -2.54 7.81
C ALA A 105 6.00 -3.68 8.78
N ASN A 106 6.99 -4.50 8.43
CA ASN A 106 7.44 -5.64 9.21
C ASN A 106 8.53 -5.29 10.23
N GLN A 107 9.47 -4.44 9.83
CA GLN A 107 10.69 -4.11 10.60
C GLN A 107 10.84 -2.57 10.74
N PRO A 108 9.98 -1.93 11.53
CA PRO A 108 9.93 -0.47 11.63
C PRO A 108 11.18 0.17 12.26
N GLN A 109 12.10 -0.62 12.82
CA GLN A 109 13.39 -0.14 13.35
C GLN A 109 14.35 0.34 12.24
N PHE A 110 14.08 0.02 10.98
CA PHE A 110 14.90 0.49 9.85
C PHE A 110 14.49 1.89 9.34
N GLU A 111 13.65 2.63 10.08
CA GLU A 111 13.24 4.00 9.73
C GLU A 111 14.42 4.92 9.41
N ASN A 112 15.48 4.88 10.24
CA ASN A 112 16.69 5.69 10.04
C ASN A 112 17.44 5.32 8.76
N LYS A 113 17.40 4.06 8.33
CA LYS A 113 18.02 3.64 7.07
C LYS A 113 17.26 4.21 5.88
N CYS A 114 15.92 4.20 5.95
CA CYS A 114 15.07 4.85 4.97
C CYS A 114 15.34 6.37 4.88
N ASP A 115 15.48 7.05 6.03
CA ASP A 115 15.87 8.46 6.07
C ASP A 115 17.22 8.72 5.40
N MET A 116 18.24 7.89 5.67
CA MET A 116 19.60 8.05 5.15
C MET A 116 19.66 8.06 3.62
N VAL A 117 18.86 7.23 2.96
CA VAL A 117 18.86 7.06 1.50
C VAL A 117 17.69 7.78 0.80
N ASN A 118 17.00 8.67 1.52
CA ASN A 118 15.81 9.38 1.02
C ASN A 118 14.71 8.44 0.49
N GLY A 119 14.54 7.29 1.12
CA GLY A 119 13.56 6.28 0.73
C GLY A 119 12.12 6.81 0.76
N TRP A 120 11.77 7.69 1.72
CA TRP A 120 10.46 8.32 1.80
C TRP A 120 10.04 9.10 0.56
N GLY A 121 11.00 9.66 -0.17
CA GLY A 121 10.77 10.39 -1.41
C GLY A 121 10.29 9.48 -2.55
N LYS A 122 10.43 8.17 -2.39
CA LYS A 122 10.03 7.16 -3.37
C LYS A 122 8.60 6.64 -3.16
N PHE A 123 8.01 6.91 -2.00
CA PHE A 123 6.69 6.40 -1.66
C PHE A 123 5.58 7.03 -2.51
N THR A 124 4.78 6.18 -3.13
CA THR A 124 3.48 6.55 -3.69
C THR A 124 2.41 6.61 -2.60
N ILE A 125 1.22 7.10 -2.94
CA ILE A 125 0.07 7.08 -2.02
C ILE A 125 -0.23 5.64 -1.56
N ARG A 126 -0.14 4.68 -2.47
CA ARG A 126 -0.38 3.26 -2.18
C ARG A 126 0.61 2.69 -1.18
N ASP A 127 1.89 3.05 -1.31
CA ASP A 127 2.94 2.60 -0.38
C ASP A 127 2.70 3.16 1.02
N TRP A 128 2.30 4.43 1.13
CA TRP A 128 1.92 5.04 2.40
C TRP A 128 0.71 4.38 3.03
N ILE A 129 -0.35 4.10 2.25
CA ILE A 129 -1.54 3.41 2.75
C ILE A 129 -1.16 2.04 3.28
N ARG A 130 -0.38 1.26 2.52
CA ARG A 130 0.13 -0.06 2.94
C ARG A 130 0.91 0.04 4.25
N LEU A 131 1.87 0.96 4.34
CA LEU A 131 2.68 1.15 5.55
C LEU A 131 1.82 1.54 6.76
N LEU A 132 0.87 2.46 6.58
CA LEU A 132 0.01 2.93 7.67
C LEU A 132 -0.94 1.86 8.19
N TYR A 133 -1.33 0.87 7.38
CA TYR A 133 -2.14 -0.26 7.82
C TYR A 133 -1.49 -1.02 8.97
N ASP A 134 -0.22 -1.29 8.83
CA ASP A 134 0.54 -2.12 9.78
C ASP A 134 1.21 -1.26 10.86
N GLN A 135 1.60 -0.03 10.49
CA GLN A 135 2.40 0.87 11.33
C GLN A 135 1.84 2.30 11.40
N PRO A 136 0.72 2.54 12.10
CA PRO A 136 0.14 3.89 12.25
C PRO A 136 1.08 4.93 12.86
N LYS A 137 2.16 4.51 13.52
CA LYS A 137 3.17 5.41 14.08
C LYS A 137 3.79 6.34 13.02
N PHE A 138 3.79 5.91 11.73
CA PHE A 138 4.30 6.72 10.62
C PHE A 138 3.36 7.83 10.14
N ILE A 139 2.20 8.05 10.79
CA ILE A 139 1.30 9.19 10.50
C ILE A 139 2.05 10.53 10.56
N LYS A 140 2.99 10.69 11.51
CA LYS A 140 3.80 11.90 11.57
C LYS A 140 4.62 12.09 10.30
N LYS A 141 5.26 11.04 9.84
CA LYS A 141 6.11 11.06 8.64
C LYS A 141 5.31 11.36 7.36
N VAL A 142 4.13 10.75 7.18
CA VAL A 142 3.28 11.03 6.02
C VAL A 142 2.77 12.48 5.99
N LYS A 143 2.54 13.10 7.16
CA LYS A 143 2.21 14.53 7.26
C LYS A 143 3.39 15.41 6.84
N GLU A 144 4.60 15.08 7.25
CA GLU A 144 5.83 15.80 6.89
C GLU A 144 6.07 15.82 5.37
N THR A 145 5.77 14.71 4.67
CA THR A 145 5.87 14.62 3.21
C THR A 145 4.75 15.34 2.46
N LYS A 146 3.70 15.76 3.15
CA LYS A 146 2.48 16.37 2.58
C LYS A 146 1.75 15.50 1.55
N ILE A 147 2.13 14.25 1.37
CA ILE A 147 1.48 13.34 0.42
C ILE A 147 0.01 13.09 0.81
N ILE A 148 -0.30 13.12 2.09
CA ILE A 148 -1.63 12.93 2.64
C ILE A 148 -2.65 13.98 2.15
N GLU A 149 -2.18 15.17 1.77
CA GLU A 149 -3.02 16.22 1.17
C GLU A 149 -3.54 15.83 -0.22
N LYS A 150 -2.89 14.85 -0.86
CA LYS A 150 -3.24 14.31 -2.18
C LYS A 150 -4.14 13.07 -2.11
N PHE A 151 -4.44 12.56 -0.92
CA PHE A 151 -5.31 11.40 -0.76
C PHE A 151 -6.70 11.71 -1.31
N SER A 152 -7.18 10.89 -2.21
CA SER A 152 -8.55 10.92 -2.72
C SER A 152 -9.53 10.32 -1.70
N TYR A 153 -10.85 10.42 -1.99
CA TYR A 153 -11.87 9.71 -1.22
C TYR A 153 -11.60 8.20 -1.14
N TYR A 154 -11.17 7.59 -2.23
CA TYR A 154 -10.90 6.14 -2.26
C TYR A 154 -9.68 5.76 -1.43
N ASP A 155 -8.65 6.59 -1.40
CA ASP A 155 -7.47 6.37 -0.54
C ASP A 155 -7.85 6.42 0.95
N TRP A 156 -8.71 7.37 1.36
CA TRP A 156 -9.25 7.43 2.71
C TRP A 156 -10.15 6.25 3.03
N LYS A 157 -10.98 5.83 2.06
CA LYS A 157 -11.83 4.66 2.19
C LYS A 157 -10.98 3.40 2.42
N ASP A 158 -9.97 3.19 1.60
CA ASP A 158 -9.07 2.05 1.73
C ASP A 158 -8.36 2.06 3.09
N LEU A 159 -7.78 3.20 3.49
CA LEU A 159 -7.09 3.31 4.77
C LEU A 159 -7.99 3.02 5.97
N CYS A 160 -9.19 3.59 6.00
CA CYS A 160 -10.10 3.44 7.15
C CYS A 160 -10.87 2.10 7.13
N ASP A 161 -11.26 1.60 5.94
CA ASP A 161 -12.00 0.33 5.84
C ASP A 161 -11.07 -0.85 6.10
N TYR A 162 -9.83 -0.82 5.64
CA TYR A 162 -8.86 -1.89 5.90
C TYR A 162 -8.51 -2.02 7.39
N ALA A 163 -8.42 -0.90 8.10
CA ALA A 163 -8.23 -0.90 9.55
C ALA A 163 -9.34 -1.67 10.29
N ASN A 164 -10.57 -1.70 9.74
CA ASN A 164 -11.66 -2.49 10.32
C ASN A 164 -11.43 -4.00 10.22
N TYR A 165 -10.73 -4.49 9.19
CA TYR A 165 -10.50 -5.92 8.98
C TYR A 165 -9.32 -6.44 9.79
N ASN A 166 -8.24 -5.67 9.90
CA ASN A 166 -6.98 -6.14 10.45
C ASN A 166 -6.74 -5.69 11.89
N ASN A 167 -7.15 -4.48 12.25
CA ASN A 167 -7.00 -3.98 13.61
C ASN A 167 -7.98 -2.83 13.91
N GLU A 168 -9.13 -3.16 14.49
CA GLU A 168 -10.16 -2.18 14.85
C GLU A 168 -9.63 -1.05 15.76
N SER A 169 -8.53 -1.27 16.49
CA SER A 169 -7.93 -0.23 17.36
C SER A 169 -7.33 0.94 16.57
N TYR A 170 -7.00 0.75 15.30
CA TYR A 170 -6.42 1.80 14.44
C TYR A 170 -7.47 2.70 13.78
N ARG A 171 -8.69 2.22 13.66
CA ARG A 171 -9.79 2.99 13.05
C ARG A 171 -9.98 4.38 13.65
N PRO A 172 -10.08 4.55 14.98
CA PRO A 172 -10.23 5.87 15.58
C PRO A 172 -9.08 6.82 15.22
N ILE A 173 -7.87 6.30 15.07
CA ILE A 173 -6.68 7.06 14.72
C ILE A 173 -6.82 7.61 13.28
N PHE A 174 -7.24 6.78 12.33
CA PHE A 174 -7.41 7.20 10.94
C PHE A 174 -8.66 8.07 10.74
N GLU A 175 -9.75 7.82 11.45
CA GLU A 175 -10.93 8.70 11.43
C GLU A 175 -10.62 10.09 12.01
N ASP A 176 -9.80 10.16 13.08
CA ASP A 176 -9.37 11.43 13.62
C ASP A 176 -8.43 12.20 12.66
N LEU A 177 -7.56 11.45 12.00
CA LEU A 177 -6.72 12.00 10.94
C LEU A 177 -7.55 12.55 9.77
N ALA A 178 -8.56 11.79 9.32
CA ALA A 178 -9.43 12.13 8.19
C ALA A 178 -10.19 13.46 8.39
N LYS A 179 -10.54 13.84 9.62
CA LYS A 179 -11.22 15.11 9.95
C LYS A 179 -10.46 16.36 9.48
N ASN A 180 -9.17 16.23 9.22
CA ASN A 180 -8.31 17.37 8.85
C ASN A 180 -8.19 17.55 7.33
N TYR A 181 -8.79 16.66 6.52
CA TYR A 181 -8.65 16.65 5.07
C TYR A 181 -10.01 16.55 4.38
N LEU A 182 -10.20 17.32 3.30
CA LEU A 182 -11.49 17.44 2.62
C LEU A 182 -12.05 16.07 2.17
N TYR A 183 -11.23 15.22 1.55
CA TYR A 183 -11.65 13.89 1.12
C TYR A 183 -11.78 12.89 2.28
N GLY A 184 -11.06 13.11 3.38
CA GLY A 184 -11.26 12.38 4.62
C GLY A 184 -12.63 12.68 5.24
N ILE A 185 -13.01 13.97 5.28
CA ILE A 185 -14.34 14.40 5.74
C ILE A 185 -15.44 13.82 4.84
N LEU A 186 -15.23 13.84 3.50
CA LEU A 186 -16.14 13.23 2.55
C LEU A 186 -16.36 11.74 2.87
N TYR A 187 -15.29 10.99 3.14
CA TYR A 187 -15.39 9.59 3.57
C TYR A 187 -16.22 9.45 4.86
N LEU A 188 -15.95 10.27 5.88
CA LEU A 188 -16.61 10.19 7.18
C LEU A 188 -18.12 10.44 7.09
N ILE A 189 -18.57 11.43 6.29
CA ILE A 189 -20.00 11.71 6.11
C ILE A 189 -20.71 10.66 5.23
N ILE A 190 -20.03 10.07 4.26
CA ILE A 190 -20.56 8.98 3.46
C ILE A 190 -20.82 7.74 4.33
N LYS A 191 -19.90 7.42 5.23
CA LYS A 191 -20.06 6.31 6.18
C LYS A 191 -21.11 6.59 7.26
N ASN A 192 -21.23 7.83 7.71
CA ASN A 192 -22.21 8.23 8.69
C ASN A 192 -22.79 9.61 8.39
N PRO A 193 -23.93 9.69 7.65
CA PRO A 193 -24.57 10.95 7.30
C PRO A 193 -24.98 11.84 8.50
N SER A 194 -25.15 11.27 9.69
CA SER A 194 -25.45 12.05 10.90
C SER A 194 -24.34 13.03 11.30
N ARG A 195 -23.12 12.83 10.77
CA ARG A 195 -21.96 13.70 11.02
C ARG A 195 -21.91 14.96 10.14
N VAL A 196 -22.86 15.14 9.24
CA VAL A 196 -22.91 16.31 8.34
C VAL A 196 -22.84 17.65 9.13
N GLU A 197 -23.56 17.74 10.23
CA GLU A 197 -23.55 18.97 11.07
C GLU A 197 -22.20 19.23 11.75
N GLU A 198 -21.41 18.16 12.04
CA GLU A 198 -20.05 18.27 12.58
C GLU A 198 -19.12 18.99 11.59
N PHE A 199 -19.33 18.81 10.28
CA PHE A 199 -18.44 19.29 9.22
C PHE A 199 -19.09 20.36 8.30
N LYS A 200 -20.06 21.07 8.77
CA LYS A 200 -20.84 22.02 7.96
C LYS A 200 -20.00 23.08 7.24
N SER A 201 -18.94 23.58 7.89
CA SER A 201 -18.03 24.56 7.29
C SER A 201 -17.18 23.97 6.15
N GLU A 202 -16.77 22.71 6.29
CA GLU A 202 -15.96 22.00 5.31
C GLU A 202 -16.80 21.55 4.12
N ILE A 203 -18.00 21.05 4.38
CA ILE A 203 -18.96 20.60 3.37
C ILE A 203 -19.34 21.76 2.43
N SER A 204 -19.41 22.99 2.96
CA SER A 204 -19.69 24.17 2.11
C SER A 204 -18.62 24.39 1.01
N LYS A 205 -17.42 23.85 1.21
CA LYS A 205 -16.30 23.92 0.25
C LYS A 205 -16.37 22.84 -0.82
N PHE A 206 -17.26 21.84 -0.70
CA PHE A 206 -17.36 20.77 -1.67
C PHE A 206 -17.72 21.32 -3.06
N ALA A 207 -16.95 20.90 -4.06
CA ALA A 207 -17.25 21.14 -5.46
C ALA A 207 -18.22 20.10 -6.00
N ALA A 208 -18.55 20.19 -7.29
CA ALA A 208 -19.45 19.24 -7.95
C ALA A 208 -19.01 17.77 -7.83
N ARG A 209 -17.69 17.52 -7.86
CA ARG A 209 -17.12 16.18 -7.81
C ARG A 209 -17.32 15.52 -6.46
N GLU A 210 -17.04 16.22 -5.37
CA GLU A 210 -17.24 15.72 -4.01
C GLU A 210 -18.71 15.39 -3.75
N TRP A 211 -19.62 16.27 -4.15
CA TRP A 211 -21.06 16.02 -4.05
C TRP A 211 -21.51 14.83 -4.92
N ALA A 212 -20.96 14.69 -6.12
CA ALA A 212 -21.25 13.56 -6.99
C ALA A 212 -20.85 12.23 -6.34
N VAL A 213 -19.63 12.16 -5.78
CA VAL A 213 -19.15 10.98 -5.05
C VAL A 213 -20.05 10.73 -3.83
N ALA A 214 -20.38 11.76 -3.04
CA ALA A 214 -21.23 11.62 -1.87
C ALA A 214 -22.56 10.95 -2.17
N ILE A 215 -23.31 11.46 -3.16
CA ILE A 215 -24.66 10.93 -3.47
C ILE A 215 -24.66 9.62 -4.25
N VAL A 216 -23.58 9.28 -4.94
CA VAL A 216 -23.42 7.96 -5.60
C VAL A 216 -23.09 6.88 -4.57
N GLU A 217 -22.16 7.15 -3.67
CA GLU A 217 -21.74 6.20 -2.64
C GLU A 217 -22.79 6.07 -1.51
N ASN A 218 -23.46 7.19 -1.15
CA ASN A 218 -24.52 7.19 -0.16
C ASN A 218 -25.70 8.10 -0.58
N PRO A 219 -26.77 7.55 -1.19
CA PRO A 219 -27.94 8.33 -1.62
C PRO A 219 -28.68 9.08 -0.52
N ASP A 220 -28.51 8.70 0.76
CA ASP A 220 -29.15 9.41 1.89
C ASP A 220 -28.60 10.83 2.05
N LEU A 221 -27.43 11.12 1.47
CA LEU A 221 -26.84 12.46 1.40
C LEU A 221 -27.49 13.37 0.36
N LEU A 222 -28.47 12.91 -0.43
CA LEU A 222 -29.11 13.73 -1.46
C LEU A 222 -29.74 15.01 -0.89
N ASN A 223 -30.45 14.92 0.22
CA ASN A 223 -31.06 16.09 0.86
C ASN A 223 -30.01 17.08 1.36
N CYS A 224 -28.87 16.57 1.87
CA CYS A 224 -27.73 17.40 2.26
C CYS A 224 -27.12 18.09 1.04
N CYS A 225 -26.93 17.37 -0.05
CA CYS A 225 -26.46 17.92 -1.33
C CYS A 225 -27.34 19.06 -1.83
N ILE A 226 -28.68 18.91 -1.76
CA ILE A 226 -29.66 19.94 -2.13
C ILE A 226 -29.51 21.19 -1.24
N SER A 227 -29.46 21.01 0.07
CA SER A 227 -29.40 22.12 1.03
C SER A 227 -28.10 22.93 0.98
N HIS A 228 -27.05 22.40 0.34
CA HIS A 228 -25.73 23.04 0.19
C HIS A 228 -25.41 23.41 -1.27
N ASP A 229 -26.42 23.61 -2.10
CA ASP A 229 -26.29 23.93 -3.55
C ASP A 229 -25.47 22.93 -4.36
N GLY A 230 -25.26 21.72 -3.83
CA GLY A 230 -24.48 20.67 -4.49
C GLY A 230 -25.08 20.23 -5.81
N ILE A 231 -26.43 20.14 -5.87
CA ILE A 231 -27.16 19.79 -7.11
C ILE A 231 -26.90 20.84 -8.19
N GLU A 232 -26.94 22.13 -7.86
CA GLU A 232 -26.69 23.20 -8.83
C GLU A 232 -25.22 23.20 -9.31
N LYS A 233 -24.26 22.89 -8.42
CA LYS A 233 -22.87 22.70 -8.82
C LYS A 233 -22.70 21.56 -9.80
N ILE A 234 -23.38 20.42 -9.57
CA ILE A 234 -23.32 19.22 -10.43
C ILE A 234 -23.98 19.53 -11.78
N ARG A 235 -25.18 20.16 -11.80
CA ARG A 235 -25.91 20.47 -13.04
C ARG A 235 -25.12 21.37 -13.99
N LYS A 236 -24.23 22.18 -13.50
CA LYS A 236 -23.34 23.04 -14.30
C LYS A 236 -22.18 22.27 -14.95
N ASN A 237 -22.04 20.96 -14.67
CA ASN A 237 -20.94 20.13 -15.18
C ASN A 237 -21.50 18.87 -15.80
N GLU A 238 -21.66 18.86 -17.14
CA GLU A 238 -22.26 17.76 -17.90
C GLU A 238 -21.45 16.44 -17.73
N ASP A 239 -20.13 16.48 -17.68
CA ASP A 239 -19.29 15.27 -17.51
C ASP A 239 -19.58 14.58 -16.18
N ILE A 240 -19.73 15.37 -15.10
CA ILE A 240 -20.05 14.86 -13.77
C ILE A 240 -21.50 14.34 -13.73
N LYS A 241 -22.45 15.05 -14.33
CA LYS A 241 -23.83 14.62 -14.45
C LYS A 241 -23.92 13.28 -15.16
N ASP A 242 -23.28 13.14 -16.32
CA ASP A 242 -23.24 11.88 -17.10
C ASP A 242 -22.56 10.76 -16.31
N TRP A 243 -21.53 11.06 -15.55
CA TRP A 243 -20.87 10.10 -14.66
C TRP A 243 -21.84 9.59 -13.59
N ILE A 244 -22.59 10.48 -12.91
CA ILE A 244 -23.60 10.09 -11.91
C ILE A 244 -24.65 9.18 -12.53
N LEU A 245 -25.20 9.54 -13.70
CA LEU A 245 -26.25 8.76 -14.37
C LEU A 245 -25.78 7.35 -14.72
N ARG A 246 -24.49 7.17 -14.98
CA ARG A 246 -23.87 5.86 -15.22
C ARG A 246 -23.62 5.07 -13.95
N GLN A 247 -23.16 5.72 -12.88
CA GLN A 247 -22.72 5.05 -11.65
C GLN A 247 -23.89 4.73 -10.71
N THR A 248 -24.85 5.65 -10.55
CA THR A 248 -25.93 5.43 -9.57
C THR A 248 -26.98 4.45 -10.06
N LYS A 249 -27.42 3.54 -9.18
CA LYS A 249 -28.58 2.66 -9.38
C LYS A 249 -29.86 3.27 -8.82
N THR A 250 -29.77 4.32 -8.04
CA THR A 250 -30.86 4.90 -7.26
C THR A 250 -31.73 5.81 -8.13
N LYS A 251 -33.01 5.46 -8.30
CA LYS A 251 -33.96 6.23 -9.11
C LYS A 251 -34.11 7.67 -8.60
N ALA A 252 -34.17 7.88 -7.29
CA ALA A 252 -34.27 9.20 -6.70
C ALA A 252 -33.12 10.11 -7.13
N VAL A 253 -31.86 9.64 -7.11
CA VAL A 253 -30.71 10.41 -7.59
C VAL A 253 -30.82 10.68 -9.09
N LYS A 254 -31.18 9.68 -9.91
CA LYS A 254 -31.31 9.84 -11.35
C LYS A 254 -32.33 10.93 -11.73
N SER A 255 -33.48 11.00 -11.04
CA SER A 255 -34.52 11.97 -11.32
C SER A 255 -34.13 13.44 -11.17
N TYR A 256 -33.06 13.73 -10.47
CA TYR A 256 -32.52 15.10 -10.36
C TYR A 256 -31.65 15.50 -11.56
N PHE A 257 -31.17 14.54 -12.36
CA PHE A 257 -30.19 14.78 -13.42
C PHE A 257 -30.69 14.34 -14.81
N SER A 258 -31.84 13.62 -14.87
CA SER A 258 -32.57 13.34 -16.11
C SER A 258 -33.36 14.54 -16.53
#